data_1e631c582755d7be453c8348ba6be842
#
_entry.id   1e631c582755d7be453c8348ba6be842
#
_cell.length_a   1.000
_cell.length_b   1.000
_cell.length_c   1.000
_cell.angle_alpha   90.00
_cell.angle_beta   90.00
_cell.angle_gamma   90.00
#
_symmetry.space_group_name_H-M   'P 1'
#
loop_
_entity.id
_entity.type
_entity.pdbx_description
1 polymer ?
#
loop_
_entity_poly.entity_id
_entity_poly.type
_entity_poly.pdbx_seq_one_letter_code
_entity_poly.pdbx_strand_id
1 'polypeptide(L)'
;MFMKTRKLTISALLIAIGALAGQLIYIPIGASKCFPVQHTINVLSAVLLGPWYGVMNAFCISLLRNFMGTGSLMAFPGSMVGALLAGQMYHFTKNNYVTAFGEVFGTGILGGFLAVPIAVFIMGNVVGAFAYVIPFLISTIGGSIIALLILQSSTFVSIAKRIVGE
;
A
#
# COMPACT_ATOMS: atom_id res chain seq x y z
N MET A 1 -22.51 8.77 -13.40
CA MET A 1 -21.78 9.85 -12.71
C MET A 1 -21.60 9.55 -11.21
N PHE A 2 -22.64 9.19 -10.48
CA PHE A 2 -22.61 8.93 -9.02
C PHE A 2 -21.61 7.84 -8.55
N MET A 3 -21.42 6.74 -9.28
CA MET A 3 -20.45 5.70 -8.91
C MET A 3 -19.01 6.20 -8.86
N LYS A 4 -18.60 7.05 -9.80
CA LYS A 4 -17.24 7.63 -9.81
C LYS A 4 -17.01 8.53 -8.60
N THR A 5 -17.99 9.32 -8.20
CA THR A 5 -17.91 10.22 -7.04
C THR A 5 -17.77 9.42 -5.73
N ARG A 6 -18.53 8.35 -5.57
CA ARG A 6 -18.43 7.47 -4.39
C ARG A 6 -17.04 6.82 -4.26
N LYS A 7 -16.49 6.29 -5.37
CA LYS A 7 -15.13 5.74 -5.38
C LYS A 7 -14.08 6.79 -5.02
N LEU A 8 -14.23 8.02 -5.52
CA LEU A 8 -13.34 9.13 -5.16
C LEU A 8 -13.42 9.50 -3.67
N THR A 9 -14.62 9.53 -3.09
CA THR A 9 -14.79 9.82 -1.65
C THR A 9 -14.11 8.78 -0.78
N ILE A 10 -14.31 7.48 -1.09
CA ILE A 10 -13.63 6.40 -0.36
C ILE A 10 -12.12 6.47 -0.57
N SER A 11 -11.68 6.74 -1.79
CA SER A 11 -10.27 6.94 -2.13
C SER A 11 -9.66 8.04 -1.26
N ALA A 12 -10.31 9.21 -1.18
CA ALA A 12 -9.85 10.33 -0.35
C ALA A 12 -9.77 9.96 1.14
N LEU A 13 -10.76 9.22 1.66
CA LEU A 13 -10.76 8.75 3.05
C LEU A 13 -9.60 7.78 3.29
N LEU A 14 -9.39 6.81 2.42
CA LEU A 14 -8.30 5.84 2.53
C LEU A 14 -6.93 6.53 2.42
N ILE A 15 -6.78 7.53 1.54
CA ILE A 15 -5.56 8.33 1.44
C ILE A 15 -5.30 9.09 2.74
N ALA A 16 -6.33 9.74 3.31
CA ALA A 16 -6.20 10.47 4.56
C ALA A 16 -5.78 9.54 5.73
N ILE A 17 -6.43 8.38 5.86
CA ILE A 17 -6.06 7.38 6.87
C ILE A 17 -4.62 6.90 6.64
N GLY A 18 -4.25 6.54 5.42
CA GLY A 18 -2.91 6.04 5.09
C GLY A 18 -1.80 7.06 5.34
N ALA A 19 -2.07 8.34 5.05
CA ALA A 19 -1.11 9.41 5.28
C ALA A 19 -0.96 9.74 6.78
N LEU A 20 -2.07 9.90 7.50
CA LEU A 20 -2.07 10.34 8.91
C LEU A 20 -1.70 9.19 9.87
N ALA A 21 -2.35 8.04 9.76
CA ALA A 21 -2.07 6.90 10.62
C ALA A 21 -0.69 6.28 10.34
N GLY A 22 -0.19 6.39 9.10
CA GLY A 22 1.16 5.98 8.74
C GLY A 22 2.27 6.76 9.46
N GLN A 23 1.98 7.93 10.03
CA GLN A 23 2.93 8.69 10.86
C GLN A 23 2.95 8.19 12.30
N LEU A 24 1.80 7.77 12.81
CA LEU A 24 1.61 7.39 14.21
C LEU A 24 2.02 5.93 14.45
N ILE A 25 1.81 5.07 13.45
CA ILE A 25 2.01 3.62 13.55
C ILE A 25 3.15 3.20 12.63
N TYR A 26 4.35 3.07 13.20
CA TYR A 26 5.50 2.52 12.50
C TYR A 26 6.26 1.53 13.38
N ILE A 27 6.95 0.60 12.75
CA ILE A 27 7.81 -0.39 13.42
C ILE A 27 9.26 -0.04 13.08
N PRO A 28 10.09 0.34 14.06
CA PRO A 28 11.49 0.60 13.81
C PRO A 28 12.24 -0.72 13.59
N ILE A 29 12.98 -0.83 12.48
CA ILE A 29 13.81 -1.99 12.15
C ILE A 29 15.19 -1.50 11.75
N GLY A 30 16.15 -1.59 12.67
CA GLY A 30 17.47 -1.02 12.47
C GLY A 30 17.39 0.47 12.17
N ALA A 31 18.01 0.89 11.07
CA ALA A 31 17.95 2.29 10.60
C ALA A 31 16.68 2.62 9.79
N SER A 32 15.83 1.63 9.51
CA SER A 32 14.63 1.78 8.69
C SER A 32 13.36 1.84 9.55
N LYS A 33 12.32 2.51 9.03
CA LYS A 33 10.98 2.51 9.61
C LYS A 33 10.03 1.76 8.67
N CYS A 34 9.30 0.80 9.22
CA CYS A 34 8.27 0.05 8.50
C CYS A 34 6.90 0.65 8.78
N PHE A 35 6.08 0.79 7.74
CA PHE A 35 4.79 1.48 7.80
C PHE A 35 3.64 0.56 7.35
N PRO A 36 3.18 -0.39 8.20
CA PRO A 36 2.19 -1.37 7.80
C PRO A 36 0.86 -0.76 7.35
N VAL A 37 0.46 0.38 7.92
CA VAL A 37 -0.82 1.03 7.57
C VAL A 37 -0.93 1.35 6.08
N GLN A 38 0.13 1.83 5.44
CA GLN A 38 0.12 2.14 4.00
C GLN A 38 -0.20 0.89 3.17
N HIS A 39 0.38 -0.25 3.52
CA HIS A 39 0.17 -1.52 2.82
C HIS A 39 -1.20 -2.12 3.12
N THR A 40 -1.74 -1.88 4.32
CA THR A 40 -3.15 -2.18 4.63
C THR A 40 -4.07 -1.44 3.67
N ILE A 41 -3.84 -0.14 3.47
CA ILE A 41 -4.64 0.67 2.55
C ILE A 41 -4.49 0.21 1.10
N ASN A 42 -3.30 -0.23 0.68
CA ASN A 42 -3.09 -0.77 -0.66
C ASN A 42 -3.99 -2.00 -0.91
N VAL A 43 -3.99 -2.98 0.01
CA VAL A 43 -4.84 -4.18 -0.10
C VAL A 43 -6.33 -3.82 -0.05
N LEU A 44 -6.75 -2.94 0.86
CA LEU A 44 -8.15 -2.49 0.94
C LEU A 44 -8.57 -1.76 -0.35
N SER A 45 -7.72 -0.88 -0.87
CA SER A 45 -7.99 -0.17 -2.14
C SER A 45 -8.09 -1.14 -3.32
N ALA A 46 -7.23 -2.16 -3.37
CA ALA A 46 -7.25 -3.20 -4.38
C ALA A 46 -8.59 -3.95 -4.40
N VAL A 47 -9.09 -4.33 -3.23
CA VAL A 47 -10.34 -5.10 -3.06
C VAL A 47 -11.57 -4.23 -3.30
N LEU A 48 -11.61 -3.01 -2.78
CA LEU A 48 -12.80 -2.16 -2.80
C LEU A 48 -12.91 -1.29 -4.05
N LEU A 49 -11.80 -0.85 -4.61
CA LEU A 49 -11.79 0.18 -5.66
C LEU A 49 -11.18 -0.32 -6.97
N GLY A 50 -10.37 -1.38 -6.90
CA GLY A 50 -9.66 -1.95 -8.04
C GLY A 50 -8.25 -1.40 -8.25
N PRO A 51 -7.51 -1.93 -9.26
CA PRO A 51 -6.07 -1.71 -9.41
C PRO A 51 -5.69 -0.24 -9.61
N TRP A 52 -6.38 0.50 -10.46
CA TRP A 52 -6.02 1.87 -10.78
C TRP A 52 -6.22 2.83 -9.61
N TYR A 53 -7.31 2.69 -8.86
CA TYR A 53 -7.51 3.45 -7.62
C TYR A 53 -6.49 3.05 -6.56
N GLY A 54 -6.12 1.76 -6.47
CA GLY A 54 -5.06 1.28 -5.59
C GLY A 54 -3.74 2.00 -5.85
N VAL A 55 -3.30 2.06 -7.11
CA VAL A 55 -2.07 2.75 -7.52
C VAL A 55 -2.14 4.26 -7.22
N MET A 56 -3.26 4.90 -7.55
CA MET A 56 -3.44 6.34 -7.26
C MET A 56 -3.41 6.63 -5.75
N ASN A 57 -4.06 5.79 -4.95
CA ASN A 57 -4.02 5.93 -3.49
C ASN A 57 -2.61 5.74 -2.94
N ALA A 58 -1.88 4.71 -3.41
CA ALA A 58 -0.49 4.47 -3.03
C ALA A 58 0.40 5.66 -3.37
N PHE A 59 0.24 6.23 -4.57
CA PHE A 59 0.95 7.44 -5.00
C PHE A 59 0.64 8.63 -4.09
N CYS A 60 -0.64 8.94 -3.88
CA CYS A 60 -1.07 10.09 -3.07
C CYS A 60 -0.61 9.96 -1.61
N ILE A 61 -0.69 8.76 -1.00
CA ILE A 61 -0.21 8.53 0.35
C ILE A 61 1.31 8.76 0.42
N SER A 62 2.08 8.19 -0.52
CA SER A 62 3.52 8.38 -0.58
C SER A 62 3.89 9.86 -0.76
N LEU A 63 3.16 10.58 -1.62
CA LEU A 63 3.36 12.00 -1.87
C LEU A 63 3.10 12.84 -0.61
N LEU A 64 1.93 12.66 0.02
CA LEU A 64 1.58 13.40 1.24
C LEU A 64 2.57 13.12 2.36
N ARG A 65 2.97 11.87 2.56
CA ARG A 65 3.96 11.50 3.58
C ARG A 65 5.34 12.12 3.31
N ASN A 66 5.75 12.23 2.05
CA ASN A 66 6.98 12.94 1.70
C ASN A 66 6.88 14.44 2.00
N PHE A 67 5.77 15.10 1.66
CA PHE A 67 5.57 16.51 2.02
C PHE A 67 5.54 16.74 3.54
N MET A 68 5.03 15.79 4.31
CA MET A 68 5.01 15.84 5.77
C MET A 68 6.33 15.41 6.41
N GLY A 69 7.38 15.10 5.63
CA GLY A 69 8.70 14.71 6.14
C GLY A 69 8.73 13.31 6.79
N THR A 70 7.69 12.49 6.62
CA THR A 70 7.59 11.15 7.22
C THR A 70 7.72 10.01 6.20
N GLY A 71 7.79 10.35 4.92
CA GLY A 71 8.00 9.44 3.81
C GLY A 71 9.44 9.44 3.30
N SER A 72 9.66 8.66 2.26
CA SER A 72 10.90 8.68 1.46
C SER A 72 10.56 8.44 -0.01
N LEU A 73 11.45 8.87 -0.91
CA LEU A 73 11.29 8.64 -2.35
C LEU A 73 11.22 7.15 -2.71
N MET A 74 11.82 6.29 -1.90
CA MET A 74 11.80 4.84 -2.07
C MET A 74 10.40 4.23 -1.89
N ALA A 75 9.49 4.92 -1.18
CA ALA A 75 8.14 4.45 -0.97
C ALA A 75 7.28 4.45 -2.24
N PHE A 76 7.57 5.32 -3.21
CA PHE A 76 6.77 5.44 -4.45
C PHE A 76 6.77 4.14 -5.27
N PRO A 77 7.91 3.63 -5.77
CA PRO A 77 7.89 2.46 -6.64
C PRO A 77 7.38 1.23 -5.89
N GLY A 78 7.80 1.03 -4.64
CA GLY A 78 7.39 -0.12 -3.86
C GLY A 78 5.88 -0.18 -3.67
N SER A 79 5.31 0.86 -3.09
CA SER A 79 3.89 0.93 -2.79
C SER A 79 3.01 0.88 -4.05
N MET A 80 3.42 1.55 -5.14
CA MET A 80 2.64 1.56 -6.39
C MET A 80 2.66 0.21 -7.09
N VAL A 81 3.81 -0.46 -7.15
CA VAL A 81 3.94 -1.80 -7.74
C VAL A 81 3.15 -2.82 -6.92
N GLY A 82 3.24 -2.77 -5.59
CA GLY A 82 2.45 -3.63 -4.71
C GLY A 82 0.95 -3.43 -4.90
N ALA A 83 0.47 -2.20 -4.86
CA ALA A 83 -0.94 -1.87 -5.06
C ALA A 83 -1.45 -2.30 -6.44
N LEU A 84 -0.63 -2.17 -7.49
CA LEU A 84 -0.97 -2.63 -8.84
C LEU A 84 -1.14 -4.15 -8.87
N LEU A 85 -0.15 -4.90 -8.36
CA LEU A 85 -0.20 -6.37 -8.36
C LEU A 85 -1.34 -6.89 -7.48
N ALA A 86 -1.54 -6.31 -6.30
CA ALA A 86 -2.67 -6.64 -5.44
C ALA A 86 -3.99 -6.43 -6.17
N GLY A 87 -4.16 -5.28 -6.83
CA GLY A 87 -5.36 -4.96 -7.58
C GLY A 87 -5.61 -5.88 -8.78
N GLN A 88 -4.57 -6.21 -9.53
CA GLN A 88 -4.64 -7.15 -10.65
C GLN A 88 -5.00 -8.56 -10.15
N MET A 89 -4.32 -9.05 -9.12
CA MET A 89 -4.61 -10.36 -8.55
C MET A 89 -6.04 -10.45 -8.02
N TYR A 90 -6.54 -9.40 -7.36
CA TYR A 90 -7.95 -9.36 -6.96
C TYR A 90 -8.90 -9.33 -8.15
N HIS A 91 -8.56 -8.60 -9.20
CA HIS A 91 -9.40 -8.52 -10.40
C HIS A 91 -9.65 -9.90 -11.01
N PHE A 92 -8.59 -10.73 -11.10
CA PHE A 92 -8.66 -12.04 -11.71
C PHE A 92 -9.20 -13.14 -10.78
N THR A 93 -8.85 -13.11 -9.50
CA THR A 93 -9.11 -14.22 -8.58
C THR A 93 -10.26 -13.98 -7.61
N LYS A 94 -10.60 -12.72 -7.33
CA LYS A 94 -11.55 -12.31 -6.28
C LYS A 94 -11.20 -12.89 -4.89
N ASN A 95 -9.94 -13.26 -4.68
CA ASN A 95 -9.46 -13.89 -3.47
C ASN A 95 -8.57 -12.92 -2.68
N ASN A 96 -8.95 -12.61 -1.44
CA ASN A 96 -8.25 -11.67 -0.59
C ASN A 96 -6.83 -12.14 -0.22
N TYR A 97 -6.61 -13.45 -0.07
CA TYR A 97 -5.27 -13.99 0.23
C TYR A 97 -4.31 -13.83 -0.95
N VAL A 98 -4.80 -14.09 -2.16
CA VAL A 98 -4.02 -13.88 -3.39
C VAL A 98 -3.72 -12.39 -3.60
N THR A 99 -4.67 -11.52 -3.26
CA THR A 99 -4.48 -10.07 -3.25
C THR A 99 -3.39 -9.63 -2.28
N ALA A 100 -3.42 -10.13 -1.05
CA ALA A 100 -2.41 -9.88 -0.03
C ALA A 100 -1.02 -10.39 -0.48
N PHE A 101 -0.95 -11.56 -1.08
CA PHE A 101 0.28 -12.08 -1.68
C PHE A 101 0.82 -11.15 -2.77
N GLY A 102 -0.06 -10.60 -3.63
CA GLY A 102 0.32 -9.61 -4.65
C GLY A 102 0.95 -8.36 -4.06
N GLU A 103 0.40 -7.84 -2.97
CA GLU A 103 0.97 -6.70 -2.24
C GLU A 103 2.34 -7.06 -1.64
N VAL A 104 2.44 -8.22 -0.96
CA VAL A 104 3.69 -8.67 -0.33
C VAL A 104 4.79 -8.87 -1.35
N PHE A 105 4.50 -9.55 -2.45
CA PHE A 105 5.47 -9.78 -3.52
C PHE A 105 5.85 -8.47 -4.23
N GLY A 106 4.83 -7.68 -4.59
CA GLY A 106 5.01 -6.42 -5.32
C GLY A 106 5.80 -5.38 -4.54
N THR A 107 5.41 -5.11 -3.30
CA THR A 107 6.12 -4.15 -2.47
C THR A 107 7.40 -4.74 -1.87
N GLY A 108 7.30 -5.92 -1.26
CA GLY A 108 8.40 -6.51 -0.49
C GLY A 108 9.58 -6.90 -1.36
N ILE A 109 9.33 -7.57 -2.48
CA ILE A 109 10.38 -8.05 -3.38
C ILE A 109 10.68 -7.02 -4.46
N LEU A 110 9.74 -6.79 -5.38
CA LEU A 110 9.98 -5.90 -6.52
C LEU A 110 10.23 -4.46 -6.08
N GLY A 111 9.44 -3.95 -5.14
CA GLY A 111 9.59 -2.63 -4.58
C GLY A 111 10.90 -2.46 -3.81
N GLY A 112 11.30 -3.49 -3.05
CA GLY A 112 12.58 -3.51 -2.36
C GLY A 112 13.77 -3.39 -3.31
N PHE A 113 13.75 -4.10 -4.43
CA PHE A 113 14.77 -3.97 -5.47
C PHE A 113 14.72 -2.61 -6.19
N LEU A 114 13.53 -2.12 -6.53
CA LEU A 114 13.36 -0.82 -7.19
C LEU A 114 13.75 0.37 -6.29
N ALA A 115 13.74 0.19 -4.98
CA ALA A 115 14.19 1.21 -4.04
C ALA A 115 15.72 1.42 -4.06
N VAL A 116 16.49 0.38 -4.41
CA VAL A 116 17.97 0.45 -4.43
C VAL A 116 18.49 1.50 -5.42
N PRO A 117 18.12 1.50 -6.72
CA PRO A 117 18.59 2.54 -7.65
C PRO A 117 18.17 3.95 -7.22
N ILE A 118 16.99 4.14 -6.62
CA ILE A 118 16.59 5.44 -6.10
C ILE A 118 17.49 5.87 -4.95
N ALA A 119 17.76 4.96 -4.01
CA ALA A 119 18.65 5.25 -2.88
C ALA A 119 20.07 5.59 -3.35
N VAL A 120 20.61 4.86 -4.32
CA VAL A 120 21.99 5.05 -4.80
C VAL A 120 22.10 6.29 -5.70
N PHE A 121 21.28 6.38 -6.75
CA PHE A 121 21.47 7.40 -7.79
C PHE A 121 20.78 8.73 -7.49
N ILE A 122 19.69 8.73 -6.69
CA ILE A 122 18.96 9.97 -6.38
C ILE A 122 19.29 10.47 -4.98
N MET A 123 19.40 9.57 -4.00
CA MET A 123 19.64 9.96 -2.60
C MET A 123 21.13 9.92 -2.21
N GLY A 124 22.03 9.40 -3.06
CA GLY A 124 23.45 9.31 -2.80
C GLY A 124 23.85 8.29 -1.72
N ASN A 125 22.97 7.36 -1.35
CA ASN A 125 23.21 6.36 -0.32
C ASN A 125 24.04 5.19 -0.87
N VAL A 126 24.98 4.70 -0.08
CA VAL A 126 25.72 3.47 -0.39
C VAL A 126 25.02 2.31 0.30
N VAL A 127 24.28 1.51 -0.46
CA VAL A 127 23.49 0.38 0.07
C VAL A 127 23.67 -0.88 -0.77
N GLY A 128 23.55 -2.04 -0.13
CA GLY A 128 23.56 -3.33 -0.82
C GLY A 128 22.24 -3.60 -1.57
N ALA A 129 22.28 -4.51 -2.55
CA ALA A 129 21.14 -4.84 -3.41
C ALA A 129 19.88 -5.30 -2.67
N PHE A 130 20.01 -5.89 -1.48
CA PHE A 130 18.90 -6.40 -0.67
C PHE A 130 18.53 -5.50 0.51
N ALA A 131 19.13 -4.30 0.62
CA ALA A 131 19.00 -3.44 1.80
C ALA A 131 17.55 -3.11 2.17
N TYR A 132 16.68 -2.96 1.16
CA TYR A 132 15.29 -2.57 1.37
C TYR A 132 14.30 -3.72 1.31
N VAL A 133 14.71 -4.92 0.86
CA VAL A 133 13.82 -6.08 0.75
C VAL A 133 13.27 -6.49 2.11
N ILE A 134 14.14 -6.62 3.12
CA ILE A 134 13.70 -7.04 4.47
C ILE A 134 12.76 -6.01 5.12
N PRO A 135 13.09 -4.70 5.22
CA PRO A 135 12.17 -3.70 5.75
C PRO A 135 10.83 -3.62 5.01
N PHE A 136 10.86 -3.74 3.68
CA PHE A 136 9.65 -3.69 2.86
C PHE A 136 8.79 -4.94 3.07
N LEU A 137 9.40 -6.13 3.14
CA LEU A 137 8.68 -7.37 3.46
C LEU A 137 7.98 -7.30 4.83
N ILE A 138 8.68 -6.85 5.86
CA ILE A 138 8.08 -6.74 7.20
C ILE A 138 6.91 -5.75 7.20
N SER A 139 7.11 -4.61 6.54
CA SER A 139 6.09 -3.58 6.41
C SER A 139 4.83 -4.10 5.71
N THR A 140 5.01 -4.76 4.56
CA THR A 140 3.90 -5.21 3.72
C THR A 140 3.24 -6.48 4.26
N ILE A 141 3.98 -7.40 4.88
CA ILE A 141 3.39 -8.57 5.57
C ILE A 141 2.50 -8.09 6.72
N GLY A 142 3.01 -7.19 7.58
CA GLY A 142 2.21 -6.63 8.68
C GLY A 142 0.96 -5.92 8.18
N GLY A 143 1.09 -5.08 7.15
CA GLY A 143 -0.05 -4.39 6.55
C GLY A 143 -1.06 -5.34 5.89
N SER A 144 -0.59 -6.38 5.21
CA SER A 144 -1.46 -7.39 4.58
C SER A 144 -2.22 -8.22 5.60
N ILE A 145 -1.59 -8.58 6.72
CA ILE A 145 -2.28 -9.28 7.82
C ILE A 145 -3.41 -8.41 8.38
N ILE A 146 -3.14 -7.13 8.67
CA ILE A 146 -4.16 -6.19 9.15
C ILE A 146 -5.30 -6.08 8.14
N ALA A 147 -4.99 -5.93 6.85
CA ALA A 147 -6.00 -5.85 5.80
C ALA A 147 -6.87 -7.11 5.72
N LEU A 148 -6.26 -8.31 5.81
CA LEU A 148 -6.99 -9.57 5.81
C LEU A 148 -7.94 -9.67 7.01
N LEU A 149 -7.51 -9.26 8.21
CA LEU A 149 -8.36 -9.23 9.40
C LEU A 149 -9.57 -8.30 9.20
N ILE A 150 -9.37 -7.12 8.63
CA ILE A 150 -10.46 -6.18 8.31
C ILE A 150 -11.41 -6.80 7.27
N LEU A 151 -10.87 -7.42 6.22
CA LEU A 151 -11.64 -8.03 5.14
C LEU A 151 -12.37 -9.33 5.54
N GLN A 152 -12.04 -9.94 6.68
CA GLN A 152 -12.81 -11.04 7.27
C GLN A 152 -14.14 -10.56 7.87
N SER A 153 -14.26 -9.29 8.22
CA SER A 153 -15.53 -8.73 8.71
C SER A 153 -16.52 -8.58 7.56
N SER A 154 -17.48 -9.49 7.49
CA SER A 154 -18.55 -9.46 6.49
C SER A 154 -19.35 -8.17 6.53
N THR A 155 -19.57 -7.62 7.71
CA THR A 155 -20.25 -6.34 7.91
C THR A 155 -19.47 -5.18 7.28
N PHE A 156 -18.16 -5.11 7.52
CA PHE A 156 -17.30 -4.09 6.89
C PHE A 156 -17.35 -4.20 5.37
N VAL A 157 -17.15 -5.40 4.83
CA VAL A 157 -17.11 -5.63 3.37
C VAL A 157 -18.47 -5.30 2.73
N SER A 158 -19.58 -5.70 3.34
CA SER A 158 -20.92 -5.41 2.81
C SER A 158 -21.24 -3.92 2.81
N ILE A 159 -20.92 -3.20 3.88
CA ILE A 159 -21.10 -1.75 3.95
C ILE A 159 -20.22 -1.05 2.91
N ALA A 160 -18.93 -1.41 2.83
CA ALA A 160 -17.99 -0.80 1.90
C ALA A 160 -18.42 -1.01 0.44
N LYS A 161 -18.81 -2.22 0.05
CA LYS A 161 -19.32 -2.53 -1.29
C LYS A 161 -20.60 -1.76 -1.61
N ARG A 162 -21.55 -1.72 -0.67
CA ARG A 162 -22.79 -0.92 -0.82
C ARG A 162 -22.51 0.56 -1.06
N ILE A 163 -21.52 1.13 -0.35
CA ILE A 163 -21.12 2.54 -0.54
C ILE A 163 -20.45 2.73 -1.91
N VAL A 164 -19.63 1.78 -2.37
CA VAL A 164 -18.98 1.82 -3.69
C VAL A 164 -19.99 1.63 -4.83
N GLY A 165 -21.13 1.00 -4.57
CA GLY A 165 -22.18 0.72 -5.55
C GLY A 165 -22.04 -0.63 -6.23
N GLU A 166 -21.45 -1.61 -5.51
CA GLU A 166 -21.36 -3.02 -5.89
C GLU A 166 -22.29 -3.88 -5.03
#